data_ac5ccacd01a42d8b868eba9123e7bb90
#
_entry.id   ac5ccacd01a42d8b868eba9123e7bb90
#
_cell.length_a   1.000
_cell.length_b   1.000
_cell.length_c   1.000
_cell.angle_alpha   90.00
_cell.angle_beta   90.00
_cell.angle_gamma   90.00
#
_symmetry.space_group_name_H-M   'P 1'
#
loop_
_entity.id
_entity.type
_entity.pdbx_description
1 polymer ?
#
loop_
_entity_poly.entity_id
_entity_poly.type
_entity_poly.pdbx_seq_one_letter_code
_entity_poly.pdbx_strand_id
1 'polypeptide(L)'
;MAWLLVGMAIYNDKSMADIVNMLDIVDRTGKPFVAPSALTQRRKNLGESAAKALFECTQRHWFKQANLPNWNGLRLLGVDGVLWRTEDTKDNAEAFAKPTHW
;
A
#
# COMPACT_ATOMS: atom_id res chain seq x y z
N MET A 1 -12.70 0.60 -1.63
CA MET A 1 -11.40 -0.03 -1.99
C MET A 1 -10.20 0.66 -1.33
N ALA A 2 -10.14 2.00 -1.25
CA ALA A 2 -9.04 2.69 -0.55
C ALA A 2 -8.87 2.23 0.91
N TRP A 3 -9.96 2.05 1.64
CA TRP A 3 -9.92 1.51 3.01
C TRP A 3 -9.33 0.09 3.10
N LEU A 4 -9.55 -0.74 2.08
CA LEU A 4 -8.91 -2.07 2.04
C LEU A 4 -7.39 -1.95 1.92
N LEU A 5 -6.87 -1.03 1.10
CA LEU A 5 -5.43 -0.80 1.01
C LEU A 5 -4.83 -0.32 2.34
N VAL A 6 -5.52 0.60 3.01
CA VAL A 6 -5.12 1.06 4.36
C VAL A 6 -5.14 -0.11 5.35
N GLY A 7 -6.20 -0.92 5.34
CA GLY A 7 -6.31 -2.10 6.17
C GLY A 7 -5.18 -3.12 5.92
N MET A 8 -4.84 -3.36 4.67
CA MET A 8 -3.73 -4.25 4.30
C MET A 8 -2.36 -3.74 4.78
N ALA A 9 -2.17 -2.43 4.83
CA ALA A 9 -0.94 -1.84 5.35
C ALA A 9 -0.85 -1.94 6.88
N ILE A 10 -1.99 -1.82 7.59
CA ILE A 10 -2.03 -1.89 9.05
C ILE A 10 -2.05 -3.35 9.54
N TYR A 11 -2.81 -4.22 8.89
CA TYR A 11 -3.03 -5.62 9.26
C TYR A 11 -2.36 -6.56 8.26
N ASN A 12 -1.06 -6.41 8.09
CA ASN A 12 -0.27 -7.14 7.08
C ASN A 12 -0.19 -8.66 7.34
N ASP A 13 -0.54 -9.10 8.55
CA ASP A 13 -0.60 -10.50 8.98
C ASP A 13 -1.98 -11.16 8.73
N LYS A 14 -2.97 -10.40 8.28
CA LYS A 14 -4.35 -10.89 8.07
C LYS A 14 -4.66 -11.12 6.60
N SER A 15 -5.59 -12.05 6.35
CA SER A 15 -6.12 -12.24 5.00
C SER A 15 -6.98 -11.06 4.55
N MET A 16 -7.10 -10.84 3.24
CA MET A 16 -7.99 -9.79 2.72
C MET A 16 -9.44 -9.95 3.17
N ALA A 17 -9.91 -11.19 3.32
CA ALA A 17 -11.26 -11.46 3.78
C ALA A 17 -11.46 -11.04 5.25
N ASP A 18 -10.48 -11.33 6.10
CA ASP A 18 -10.51 -10.92 7.51
C ASP A 18 -10.50 -9.39 7.64
N ILE A 19 -9.64 -8.72 6.86
CA ILE A 19 -9.55 -7.25 6.84
C ILE A 19 -10.88 -6.63 6.43
N VAL A 20 -11.55 -7.17 5.41
CA VAL A 20 -12.86 -6.70 4.97
C VAL A 20 -13.90 -6.82 6.08
N ASN A 21 -13.90 -7.95 6.79
CA ASN A 21 -14.80 -8.17 7.94
C ASN A 21 -14.47 -7.24 9.11
N MET A 22 -13.20 -7.06 9.42
CA MET A 22 -12.75 -6.17 10.51
C MET A 22 -13.06 -4.69 10.25
N LEU A 23 -13.06 -4.27 9.00
CA LEU A 23 -13.29 -2.88 8.60
C LEU A 23 -14.75 -2.61 8.22
N ASP A 24 -15.67 -3.58 8.38
CA ASP A 24 -17.07 -3.47 7.96
C ASP A 24 -17.23 -2.92 6.53
N ILE A 25 -16.38 -3.39 5.62
CA ILE A 25 -16.44 -2.93 4.23
C ILE A 25 -17.66 -3.54 3.55
N VAL A 26 -18.62 -2.69 3.28
CA VAL A 26 -19.87 -3.04 2.61
C VAL A 26 -19.90 -2.52 1.17
N ASP A 27 -20.73 -3.10 0.34
CA ASP A 27 -21.02 -2.61 -1.00
C ASP A 27 -21.97 -1.39 -0.96
N ARG A 28 -22.34 -0.87 -2.13
CA ARG A 28 -23.29 0.26 -2.24
C ARG A 28 -24.70 -0.06 -1.70
N THR A 29 -25.02 -1.35 -1.55
CA THR A 29 -26.32 -1.82 -1.03
C THR A 29 -26.28 -2.11 0.46
N GLY A 30 -25.14 -1.88 1.13
CA GLY A 30 -24.94 -2.18 2.54
C GLY A 30 -24.67 -3.66 2.85
N LYS A 31 -24.48 -4.49 1.83
CA LYS A 31 -24.15 -5.91 2.04
C LYS A 31 -22.65 -6.10 2.24
N PRO A 32 -22.23 -6.99 3.15
CA PRO A 32 -20.83 -7.35 3.31
C PRO A 32 -20.24 -7.85 2.01
N PHE A 33 -18.98 -7.51 1.76
CA PHE A 33 -18.23 -7.98 0.61
C PHE A 33 -17.90 -9.48 0.78
N VAL A 34 -18.57 -10.34 0.04
CA VAL A 34 -18.61 -11.78 0.34
C VAL A 34 -17.64 -12.63 -0.49
N ALA A 35 -17.13 -12.13 -1.62
CA ALA A 35 -16.32 -12.98 -2.51
C ALA A 35 -14.85 -12.55 -2.54
N PRO A 36 -13.90 -13.38 -2.05
CA PRO A 36 -12.45 -13.10 -2.12
C PRO A 36 -11.95 -12.80 -3.53
N SER A 37 -12.49 -13.48 -4.54
CA SER A 37 -12.14 -13.24 -5.96
C SER A 37 -12.54 -11.84 -6.44
N ALA A 38 -13.69 -11.33 -6.00
CA ALA A 38 -14.15 -9.99 -6.32
C ALA A 38 -13.24 -8.91 -5.69
N LEU A 39 -12.71 -9.16 -4.50
CA LEU A 39 -11.76 -8.25 -3.83
C LEU A 39 -10.44 -8.17 -4.60
N THR A 40 -9.90 -9.33 -5.01
CA THR A 40 -8.67 -9.39 -5.80
C THR A 40 -8.85 -8.67 -7.14
N GLN A 41 -9.97 -8.90 -7.84
CA GLN A 41 -10.25 -8.23 -9.09
C GLN A 41 -10.41 -6.71 -8.92
N ARG A 42 -11.13 -6.26 -7.90
CA ARG A 42 -11.31 -4.83 -7.64
C ARG A 42 -10.01 -4.16 -7.20
N ARG A 43 -9.12 -4.86 -6.49
CA ARG A 43 -7.78 -4.34 -6.16
C ARG A 43 -6.96 -4.13 -7.43
N LYS A 44 -6.98 -5.08 -8.36
CA LYS A 44 -6.33 -4.93 -9.67
C LYS A 44 -6.90 -3.75 -10.46
N ASN A 45 -8.23 -3.61 -10.48
CA ASN A 45 -8.91 -2.52 -11.19
C ASN A 45 -8.70 -1.14 -10.56
N LEU A 46 -8.33 -1.06 -9.28
CA LEU A 46 -8.00 0.20 -8.62
C LEU A 46 -6.76 0.85 -9.25
N GLY A 47 -5.82 0.04 -9.66
CA GLY A 47 -4.61 0.46 -10.36
C GLY A 47 -3.58 1.17 -9.47
N GLU A 48 -2.41 1.36 -10.05
CA GLU A 48 -1.27 2.00 -9.39
C GLU A 48 -1.54 3.46 -9.03
N SER A 49 -2.19 4.21 -9.94
CA SER A 49 -2.43 5.65 -9.78
C SER A 49 -3.25 5.98 -8.53
N ALA A 50 -4.25 5.16 -8.21
CA ALA A 50 -5.06 5.36 -7.01
C ALA A 50 -4.28 5.05 -5.72
N ALA A 51 -3.44 4.01 -5.73
CA ALA A 51 -2.56 3.68 -4.60
C ALA A 51 -1.52 4.80 -4.39
N LYS A 52 -0.93 5.31 -5.45
CA LYS A 52 0.00 6.45 -5.42
C LYS A 52 -0.66 7.71 -4.88
N ALA A 53 -1.85 8.06 -5.37
CA ALA A 53 -2.60 9.22 -4.88
C ALA A 53 -2.94 9.11 -3.39
N LEU A 54 -3.33 7.92 -2.92
CA LEU A 54 -3.57 7.67 -1.51
C LEU A 54 -2.30 7.86 -0.67
N PHE A 55 -1.18 7.30 -1.12
CA PHE A 55 0.12 7.45 -0.46
C PHE A 55 0.53 8.93 -0.38
N GLU A 56 0.48 9.66 -1.49
CA GLU A 56 0.84 11.08 -1.53
C GLU A 56 -0.07 11.96 -0.65
N CYS A 57 -1.36 11.62 -0.58
CA CYS A 57 -2.31 12.32 0.28
C CYS A 57 -1.98 12.11 1.76
N THR A 58 -1.77 10.87 2.17
CA THR A 58 -1.41 10.52 3.55
C THR A 58 -0.06 11.10 3.93
N GLN A 59 0.94 10.97 3.07
CA GLN A 59 2.27 11.53 3.29
C GLN A 59 2.21 13.04 3.53
N ARG A 60 1.53 13.80 2.66
CA ARG A 60 1.38 15.26 2.81
C ARG A 60 0.67 15.65 4.10
N HIS A 61 -0.37 14.90 4.47
CA HIS A 61 -1.11 15.15 5.70
C HIS A 61 -0.22 14.96 6.93
N TRP A 62 0.42 13.81 7.05
CA TRP A 62 1.30 13.50 8.17
C TRP A 62 2.53 14.41 8.24
N PHE A 63 3.12 14.72 7.10
CA PHE A 63 4.30 15.59 7.05
C PHE A 63 4.02 17.01 7.54
N LYS A 64 2.81 17.53 7.28
CA LYS A 64 2.39 18.85 7.79
C LYS A 64 2.11 18.85 9.29
N GLN A 65 1.66 17.74 9.83
CA GLN A 65 1.33 17.60 11.25
C GLN A 65 2.52 17.11 12.09
N ALA A 66 3.51 16.49 11.48
CA ALA A 66 4.67 15.97 12.18
C ALA A 66 5.54 17.13 12.69
N ASN A 67 5.60 17.25 14.00
CA ASN A 67 6.58 18.12 14.67
C ASN A 67 7.94 17.39 14.70
N LEU A 68 8.62 17.41 13.56
CA LEU A 68 9.92 16.72 13.42
C LEU A 68 11.01 17.55 14.13
N PRO A 69 11.80 16.93 15.02
CA PRO A 69 12.88 17.62 15.67
C PRO A 69 13.92 18.08 14.65
N ASN A 70 14.31 19.35 14.76
CA ASN A 70 15.39 19.92 13.97
C ASN A 70 16.69 19.86 14.78
N TRP A 71 17.77 19.48 14.13
CA TRP A 71 19.11 19.58 14.70
C TRP A 71 19.82 20.79 14.10
N ASN A 72 20.08 21.81 14.92
CA ASN A 72 20.68 23.08 14.49
C ASN A 72 20.02 23.71 13.25
N GLY A 73 18.69 23.69 13.18
CA GLY A 73 17.94 24.20 12.05
C GLY A 73 17.91 23.29 10.81
N LEU A 74 18.57 22.13 10.86
CA LEU A 74 18.61 21.14 9.79
C LEU A 74 17.64 20.00 10.07
N ARG A 75 16.99 19.51 9.02
CA ARG A 75 16.13 18.34 9.11
C ARG A 75 16.98 17.08 8.91
N LEU A 76 16.95 16.20 9.91
CA LEU A 76 17.58 14.86 9.81
C LEU A 76 16.66 13.93 9.01
N LEU A 77 17.20 13.32 7.97
CA LEU A 77 16.55 12.29 7.17
C LEU A 77 17.41 11.04 7.21
N GLY A 78 16.79 9.90 7.53
CA GLY A 78 17.39 8.59 7.37
C GLY A 78 16.98 8.01 6.01
N VAL A 79 17.95 7.47 5.27
CA VAL A 79 17.68 6.70 4.04
C VAL A 79 18.16 5.28 4.27
N ASP A 80 17.28 4.32 4.09
CA ASP A 80 17.57 2.90 4.19
C ASP A 80 17.17 2.19 2.91
N GLY A 81 17.87 1.12 2.58
CA GLY A 81 17.61 0.27 1.41
C GLY A 81 17.06 -1.08 1.82
N VAL A 82 16.02 -1.54 1.14
CA VAL A 82 15.47 -2.87 1.33
C VAL A 82 15.48 -3.64 0.02
N LEU A 83 15.87 -4.91 0.09
CA LEU A 83 15.80 -5.82 -1.05
C LEU A 83 14.48 -6.59 -0.99
N TRP A 84 13.66 -6.41 -2.01
CA TRP A 84 12.41 -7.14 -2.15
C TRP A 84 12.57 -8.24 -3.17
N ARG A 85 12.19 -9.45 -2.80
CA ARG A 85 12.06 -10.53 -3.78
C ARG A 85 10.76 -10.33 -4.57
N THR A 86 10.91 -10.19 -5.86
CA THR A 86 9.79 -10.23 -6.81
C THR A 86 9.80 -11.56 -7.55
N GLU A 87 8.62 -12.03 -7.99
CA GLU A 87 8.53 -13.19 -8.86
C GLU A 87 9.29 -12.93 -10.16
N ASP A 88 9.96 -13.97 -10.70
CA ASP A 88 10.72 -13.89 -11.96
C ASP A 88 9.75 -13.94 -13.16
N THR A 89 8.96 -12.89 -13.30
CA THR A 89 8.07 -12.68 -14.44
C THR A 89 8.72 -11.73 -15.44
N LYS A 90 8.27 -11.81 -16.68
CA LYS A 90 8.75 -10.91 -17.74
C LYS A 90 8.51 -9.45 -17.39
N ASP A 91 7.33 -9.14 -16.86
CA ASP A 91 6.93 -7.77 -16.48
C ASP A 91 7.81 -7.23 -15.35
N ASN A 92 8.10 -8.05 -14.34
CA ASN A 92 8.99 -7.66 -13.25
C ASN A 92 10.45 -7.49 -13.73
N ALA A 93 10.91 -8.32 -14.65
CA ALA A 93 12.24 -8.20 -15.22
C ALA A 93 12.41 -6.92 -16.07
N GLU A 94 11.36 -6.49 -16.76
CA GLU A 94 11.34 -5.23 -17.51
C GLU A 94 11.26 -4.01 -16.57
N ALA A 95 10.47 -4.10 -15.49
CA ALA A 95 10.26 -2.98 -14.57
C ALA A 95 11.44 -2.74 -13.62
N PHE A 96 12.11 -3.80 -13.16
CA PHE A 96 13.07 -3.72 -12.04
C PHE A 96 14.49 -4.13 -12.40
N ALA A 97 14.85 -4.27 -13.63
CA ALA A 97 16.16 -4.69 -14.12
C ALA A 97 16.84 -5.78 -13.23
N LYS A 98 17.18 -6.91 -13.76
CA LYS A 98 17.88 -7.96 -12.99
C LYS A 98 19.25 -7.44 -12.55
N PRO A 99 19.65 -7.57 -11.27
CA PRO A 99 21.00 -7.29 -10.87
C PRO A 99 21.96 -8.17 -11.67
N THR A 100 22.93 -7.55 -12.29
CA THR A 100 23.81 -8.22 -13.25
C THR A 100 24.88 -9.09 -12.59
N HIS A 101 25.16 -8.90 -11.32
CA HIS A 101 26.16 -9.69 -10.58
C HIS A 101 25.89 -9.70 -9.07
N TRP A 102 26.02 -10.85 -8.48
CA TRP A 102 26.35 -11.11 -7.08
C TRP A 102 27.65 -11.85 -7.04
#